data_781459a27be43c9dc14085332eceaaa9
#
_entry.id   781459a27be43c9dc14085332eceaaa9
#
_cell.length_a   1.000
_cell.length_b   1.000
_cell.length_c   1.000
_cell.angle_alpha   90.00
_cell.angle_beta   90.00
_cell.angle_gamma   90.00
#
_symmetry.space_group_name_H-M   'P 1'
#
loop_
_entity.id
_entity.type
_entity.pdbx_description
1 polymer ?
#
loop_
_entity_poly.entity_id
_entity_poly.type
_entity_poly.pdbx_seq_one_letter_code
_entity_poly.pdbx_strand_id
1 'polypeptide(L)'
;MSELLGVPVVEINAKTRDGFEKLLATVEMQSKKPIDSSEKLSYGNDIKGHLMDLQYKSLLDVPSVWTAVKLLERDSIVIEKVHGSSKSSQIFAEVDKVNKHLYDVYNESPEEVIANARYAFIDGLIAEAVQKPAVEKETM
;
A
#
# COMPACT_ATOMS: atom_id res chain seq x y z
N MET A 1 9.41 -14.04 0.84
CA MET A 1 8.19 -13.34 0.33
C MET A 1 7.17 -13.10 1.45
N SER A 2 6.62 -14.11 2.13
CA SER A 2 5.61 -13.90 3.20
C SER A 2 6.11 -12.98 4.33
N GLU A 3 7.36 -13.14 4.77
CA GLU A 3 7.96 -12.29 5.82
C GLU A 3 8.11 -10.85 5.35
N LEU A 4 8.53 -10.65 4.09
CA LEU A 4 8.72 -9.33 3.50
C LEU A 4 7.40 -8.58 3.32
N LEU A 5 6.35 -9.30 2.87
CA LEU A 5 5.02 -8.73 2.69
C LEU A 5 4.23 -8.59 4.02
N GLY A 6 4.62 -9.33 5.06
CA GLY A 6 3.86 -9.39 6.31
C GLY A 6 2.52 -10.13 6.20
N VAL A 7 2.26 -10.76 5.07
CA VAL A 7 1.07 -11.57 4.81
C VAL A 7 1.47 -12.95 4.29
N PRO A 8 0.71 -14.01 4.57
CA PRO A 8 0.99 -15.32 4.02
C PRO A 8 0.92 -15.32 2.49
N VAL A 9 1.91 -15.93 1.87
CA VAL A 9 1.94 -16.18 0.43
C VAL A 9 1.81 -17.67 0.21
N VAL A 10 0.81 -18.10 -0.55
CA VAL A 10 0.53 -19.51 -0.85
C VAL A 10 0.71 -19.75 -2.33
N GLU A 11 1.58 -20.67 -2.67
CA GLU A 11 1.74 -21.13 -4.04
C GLU A 11 0.57 -22.02 -4.43
N ILE A 12 -0.03 -21.73 -5.57
CA ILE A 12 -1.15 -22.50 -6.13
C ILE A 12 -0.94 -22.76 -7.62
N ASN A 13 -1.43 -23.90 -8.08
CA ASN A 13 -1.55 -24.20 -9.50
C ASN A 13 -3.05 -24.21 -9.86
N ALA A 14 -3.52 -23.19 -10.55
CA ALA A 14 -4.95 -23.05 -10.91
C ALA A 14 -5.46 -24.17 -11.83
N LYS A 15 -4.57 -24.80 -12.63
CA LYS A 15 -4.94 -25.86 -13.56
C LYS A 15 -5.10 -27.22 -12.86
N THR A 16 -4.19 -27.56 -11.93
CA THR A 16 -4.20 -28.83 -11.20
C THR A 16 -4.93 -28.74 -9.86
N ARG A 17 -5.21 -27.52 -9.38
CA ARG A 17 -5.71 -27.18 -8.06
C ARG A 17 -4.77 -27.52 -6.90
N ASP A 18 -3.48 -27.77 -7.21
CA ASP A 18 -2.49 -27.97 -6.15
C ASP A 18 -2.38 -26.69 -5.30
N GLY A 19 -2.27 -26.87 -3.99
CA GLY A 19 -2.18 -25.76 -3.03
C GLY A 19 -3.51 -25.11 -2.66
N PHE A 20 -4.66 -25.48 -3.28
CA PHE A 20 -5.93 -24.81 -3.05
C PHE A 20 -6.47 -25.03 -1.62
N GLU A 21 -6.36 -26.23 -1.07
CA GLU A 21 -6.75 -26.49 0.33
C GLU A 21 -5.90 -25.69 1.32
N LYS A 22 -4.60 -25.58 1.04
CA LYS A 22 -3.69 -24.76 1.84
C LYS A 22 -4.08 -23.27 1.77
N LEU A 23 -4.50 -22.78 0.60
CA LEU A 23 -5.00 -21.42 0.44
C LEU A 23 -6.23 -21.20 1.31
N LEU A 24 -7.24 -22.08 1.24
CA LEU A 24 -8.47 -21.95 2.04
C LEU A 24 -8.19 -21.98 3.55
N ALA A 25 -7.37 -22.92 4.01
CA ALA A 25 -6.97 -22.98 5.41
C ALA A 25 -6.23 -21.72 5.86
N THR A 26 -5.38 -21.15 4.98
CA THR A 26 -4.66 -19.91 5.25
C THR A 26 -5.61 -18.71 5.33
N VAL A 27 -6.58 -18.62 4.44
CA VAL A 27 -7.62 -17.57 4.47
C VAL A 27 -8.44 -17.66 5.76
N GLU A 28 -8.89 -18.85 6.15
CA GLU A 28 -9.63 -19.07 7.40
C GLU A 28 -8.80 -18.64 8.62
N MET A 29 -7.54 -19.02 8.67
CA MET A 29 -6.64 -18.63 9.76
C MET A 29 -6.45 -17.12 9.82
N GLN A 30 -6.29 -16.45 8.67
CA GLN A 30 -6.08 -15.01 8.58
C GLN A 30 -7.34 -14.20 8.88
N SER A 31 -8.53 -14.71 8.55
CA SER A 31 -9.79 -14.03 8.90
C SER A 31 -9.96 -13.84 10.42
N LYS A 32 -9.29 -14.65 11.23
CA LYS A 32 -9.29 -14.59 12.70
C LYS A 32 -8.21 -13.63 13.27
N LYS A 33 -7.28 -13.19 12.45
CA LYS A 33 -6.17 -12.30 12.84
C LYS A 33 -6.12 -11.12 11.88
N PRO A 34 -6.67 -9.96 12.25
CA PRO A 34 -6.51 -8.76 11.43
C PRO A 34 -5.02 -8.45 11.28
N ILE A 35 -4.57 -8.28 10.04
CA ILE A 35 -3.20 -7.89 9.74
C ILE A 35 -3.21 -6.40 9.47
N ASP A 36 -2.43 -5.67 10.24
CA ASP A 36 -2.05 -4.31 9.88
C ASP A 36 -0.86 -4.38 8.92
N SER A 37 -1.15 -4.45 7.63
CA SER A 37 -0.14 -4.41 6.57
C SER A 37 0.36 -2.99 6.27
N SER A 38 -0.25 -1.98 6.90
CA SER A 38 0.08 -0.58 6.64
C SER A 38 1.49 -0.20 7.08
N GLU A 39 2.07 -0.93 8.04
CA GLU A 39 3.42 -0.67 8.54
C GLU A 39 4.54 -1.16 7.60
N LYS A 40 4.25 -2.10 6.69
CA LYS A 40 5.27 -2.71 5.82
C LYS A 40 5.58 -1.87 4.58
N LEU A 41 4.60 -1.17 4.04
CA LEU A 41 4.81 -0.27 2.91
C LEU A 41 5.29 1.09 3.41
N SER A 42 6.56 1.39 3.17
CA SER A 42 7.13 2.70 3.47
C SER A 42 6.93 3.65 2.31
N TYR A 43 6.21 4.74 2.55
CA TYR A 43 6.08 5.84 1.60
C TYR A 43 7.18 6.90 1.76
N GLY A 44 8.26 6.60 2.50
CA GLY A 44 9.27 7.56 2.91
C GLY A 44 8.89 8.33 4.19
N ASN A 45 9.90 8.87 4.88
CA ASN A 45 9.68 9.54 6.18
C ASN A 45 8.84 10.81 6.06
N ASP A 46 8.98 11.52 4.96
CA ASP A 46 8.28 12.77 4.68
C ASP A 46 6.78 12.51 4.47
N ILE A 47 6.45 11.58 3.57
CA ILE A 47 5.06 11.18 3.31
C ILE A 47 4.44 10.54 4.55
N LYS A 48 5.20 9.73 5.30
CA LYS A 48 4.72 9.09 6.52
C LYS A 48 4.24 10.11 7.56
N GLY A 49 4.97 11.20 7.75
CA GLY A 49 4.56 12.29 8.64
C GLY A 49 3.21 12.88 8.23
N HIS A 50 3.06 13.22 6.96
CA HIS A 50 1.82 13.76 6.42
C HIS A 50 0.64 12.78 6.47
N LEU A 51 0.88 11.50 6.20
CA LEU A 51 -0.13 10.45 6.31
C LEU A 51 -0.63 10.30 7.75
N MET A 52 0.27 10.42 8.75
CA MET A 52 -0.12 10.40 10.16
C MET A 52 -1.02 11.57 10.54
N ASP A 53 -0.74 12.77 10.03
CA ASP A 53 -1.58 13.95 10.26
C ASP A 53 -2.99 13.77 9.66
N LEU A 54 -3.09 13.17 8.48
CA LEU A 54 -4.37 12.84 7.84
C LEU A 54 -5.10 11.69 8.55
N GLN A 55 -4.37 10.74 9.11
CA GLN A 55 -4.90 9.57 9.81
C GLN A 55 -5.82 9.94 10.96
N TYR A 56 -5.45 10.91 11.78
CA TYR A 56 -6.26 11.34 12.91
C TYR A 56 -7.56 12.04 12.52
N LYS A 57 -7.66 12.46 11.26
CA LYS A 57 -8.81 13.19 10.72
C LYS A 57 -9.75 12.30 9.91
N SER A 58 -9.36 11.06 9.65
CA SER A 58 -10.18 10.10 8.92
C SER A 58 -11.36 9.62 9.75
N LEU A 59 -12.55 9.71 9.18
CA LEU A 59 -13.83 9.35 9.82
C LEU A 59 -14.46 8.09 9.23
N LEU A 60 -13.69 7.36 8.42
CA LEU A 60 -14.19 6.15 7.76
C LEU A 60 -13.81 4.91 8.58
N ASP A 61 -14.70 3.91 8.60
CA ASP A 61 -14.49 2.60 9.25
C ASP A 61 -13.45 1.72 8.51
N VAL A 62 -12.45 2.35 7.91
CA VAL A 62 -11.37 1.70 7.15
C VAL A 62 -10.02 2.15 7.69
N PRO A 63 -8.94 1.40 7.43
CA PRO A 63 -7.61 1.76 7.88
C PRO A 63 -7.26 3.19 7.50
N SER A 64 -6.91 3.99 8.48
CA SER A 64 -6.73 5.44 8.35
C SER A 64 -5.59 5.81 7.37
N VAL A 65 -4.50 5.04 7.36
CA VAL A 65 -3.40 5.25 6.40
C VAL A 65 -3.87 4.99 4.96
N TRP A 66 -4.64 3.92 4.73
CA TRP A 66 -5.22 3.63 3.41
C TRP A 66 -6.12 4.78 2.94
N THR A 67 -6.98 5.30 3.82
CA THR A 67 -7.86 6.43 3.50
C THR A 67 -7.04 7.68 3.17
N ALA A 68 -5.99 7.97 3.93
CA ALA A 68 -5.11 9.11 3.68
C ALA A 68 -4.42 9.00 2.31
N VAL A 69 -3.88 7.82 1.99
CA VAL A 69 -3.29 7.56 0.66
C VAL A 69 -4.33 7.78 -0.44
N LYS A 70 -5.55 7.26 -0.27
CA LYS A 70 -6.62 7.41 -1.26
C LYS A 70 -7.08 8.86 -1.45
N LEU A 71 -7.06 9.66 -0.40
CA LEU A 71 -7.32 11.10 -0.50
C LEU A 71 -6.24 11.83 -1.30
N LEU A 72 -4.97 11.49 -1.08
CA LEU A 72 -3.85 12.05 -1.83
C LEU A 72 -3.87 11.59 -3.30
N GLU A 73 -4.30 10.37 -3.58
CA GLU A 73 -4.53 9.84 -4.95
C GLU A 73 -5.80 10.39 -5.60
N ARG A 74 -6.56 11.25 -4.92
CA ARG A 74 -7.84 11.80 -5.40
C ARG A 74 -8.88 10.75 -5.79
N ASP A 75 -8.91 9.63 -5.05
CA ASP A 75 -9.90 8.56 -5.27
C ASP A 75 -11.32 9.10 -5.09
N SER A 76 -12.13 9.05 -6.14
CA SER A 76 -13.46 9.64 -6.16
C SER A 76 -14.42 9.05 -5.13
N ILE A 77 -14.32 7.74 -4.87
CA ILE A 77 -15.18 7.05 -3.90
C ILE A 77 -14.88 7.51 -2.47
N VAL A 78 -13.59 7.66 -2.15
CA VAL A 78 -13.18 8.13 -0.82
C VAL A 78 -13.50 9.60 -0.65
N ILE A 79 -13.27 10.42 -1.67
CA ILE A 79 -13.64 11.84 -1.68
C ILE A 79 -15.14 12.02 -1.41
N GLU A 80 -16.01 11.28 -2.10
CA GLU A 80 -17.46 11.35 -1.92
C GLU A 80 -17.87 10.98 -0.47
N LYS A 81 -17.28 9.93 0.09
CA LYS A 81 -17.54 9.54 1.48
C LYS A 81 -17.10 10.61 2.48
N VAL A 82 -15.96 11.26 2.25
CA VAL A 82 -15.46 12.33 3.11
C VAL A 82 -16.33 13.58 2.99
N HIS A 83 -16.86 13.89 1.81
CA HIS A 83 -17.80 15.02 1.61
C HIS A 83 -19.06 14.91 2.48
N GLY A 84 -19.52 13.70 2.76
CA GLY A 84 -20.65 13.46 3.69
C GLY A 84 -20.33 13.70 5.17
N SER A 85 -19.08 13.97 5.53
CA SER A 85 -18.64 14.16 6.91
C SER A 85 -18.73 15.62 7.35
N SER A 86 -19.07 15.84 8.63
CA SER A 86 -19.03 17.18 9.26
C SER A 86 -17.64 17.82 9.31
N LYS A 87 -16.57 17.04 9.14
CA LYS A 87 -15.18 17.49 9.14
C LYS A 87 -14.59 17.61 7.73
N SER A 88 -15.40 17.47 6.71
CA SER A 88 -14.99 17.49 5.28
C SER A 88 -14.06 18.65 4.95
N SER A 89 -14.45 19.89 5.28
CA SER A 89 -13.64 21.08 4.98
C SER A 89 -12.26 21.06 5.63
N GLN A 90 -12.13 20.53 6.85
CA GLN A 90 -10.86 20.44 7.55
C GLN A 90 -9.94 19.37 6.92
N ILE A 91 -10.53 18.24 6.53
CA ILE A 91 -9.81 17.15 5.89
C ILE A 91 -9.26 17.63 4.54
N PHE A 92 -10.09 18.25 3.70
CA PHE A 92 -9.64 18.73 2.39
C PHE A 92 -8.61 19.86 2.49
N ALA A 93 -8.76 20.79 3.45
CA ALA A 93 -7.73 21.80 3.68
C ALA A 93 -6.38 21.19 4.05
N GLU A 94 -6.36 20.07 4.78
CA GLU A 94 -5.12 19.38 5.10
C GLU A 94 -4.57 18.60 3.91
N VAL A 95 -5.42 17.92 3.15
CA VAL A 95 -5.04 17.26 1.89
C VAL A 95 -4.39 18.26 0.93
N ASP A 96 -4.96 19.45 0.78
CA ASP A 96 -4.41 20.50 -0.10
C ASP A 96 -3.03 20.98 0.36
N LYS A 97 -2.81 21.11 1.67
CA LYS A 97 -1.49 21.47 2.21
C LYS A 97 -0.45 20.37 1.91
N VAL A 98 -0.83 19.11 2.11
CA VAL A 98 0.06 17.97 1.84
C VAL A 98 0.36 17.88 0.36
N ASN A 99 -0.65 18.02 -0.50
CA ASN A 99 -0.48 18.02 -1.95
C ASN A 99 0.48 19.12 -2.41
N LYS A 100 0.31 20.34 -1.88
CA LYS A 100 1.21 21.45 -2.19
C LYS A 100 2.64 21.17 -1.73
N HIS A 101 2.80 20.66 -0.50
CA HIS A 101 4.14 20.32 0.02
C HIS A 101 4.84 19.25 -0.83
N LEU A 102 4.12 18.17 -1.19
CA LEU A 102 4.68 17.12 -2.03
C LEU A 102 5.10 17.66 -3.40
N TYR A 103 4.27 18.51 -4.00
CA TYR A 103 4.63 19.16 -5.26
C TYR A 103 5.85 20.07 -5.14
N ASP A 104 5.92 20.89 -4.08
CA ASP A 104 7.03 21.81 -3.85
C ASP A 104 8.37 21.06 -3.60
N VAL A 105 8.33 19.88 -2.96
CA VAL A 105 9.52 19.09 -2.64
C VAL A 105 9.96 18.20 -3.80
N TYR A 106 9.03 17.49 -4.43
CA TYR A 106 9.33 16.46 -5.42
C TYR A 106 9.17 16.94 -6.86
N ASN A 107 8.48 18.08 -7.08
CA ASN A 107 8.08 18.58 -8.40
C ASN A 107 7.27 17.55 -9.21
N GLU A 108 6.54 16.70 -8.49
CA GLU A 108 5.68 15.63 -9.01
C GLU A 108 4.31 15.73 -8.37
N SER A 109 3.29 15.15 -9.01
CA SER A 109 1.97 15.05 -8.39
C SER A 109 1.99 14.08 -7.21
N PRO A 110 1.11 14.23 -6.20
CA PRO A 110 1.02 13.28 -5.08
C PRO A 110 0.79 11.84 -5.54
N GLU A 111 0.03 11.64 -6.60
CA GLU A 111 -0.23 10.35 -7.21
C GLU A 111 1.06 9.69 -7.73
N GLU A 112 1.92 10.48 -8.39
CA GLU A 112 3.22 10.01 -8.89
C GLU A 112 4.17 9.68 -7.75
N VAL A 113 4.25 10.54 -6.73
CA VAL A 113 5.09 10.31 -5.55
C VAL A 113 4.68 9.01 -4.83
N ILE A 114 3.38 8.77 -4.67
CA ILE A 114 2.86 7.54 -4.06
C ILE A 114 3.13 6.32 -4.94
N ALA A 115 2.95 6.45 -6.26
CA ALA A 115 3.24 5.37 -7.21
C ALA A 115 4.74 5.00 -7.17
N ASN A 116 5.62 5.99 -7.19
CA ASN A 116 7.07 5.79 -7.10
C ASN A 116 7.48 5.08 -5.81
N ALA A 117 6.88 5.44 -4.67
CA ALA A 117 7.12 4.76 -3.40
C ALA A 117 6.68 3.29 -3.44
N ARG A 118 5.55 2.98 -4.09
CA ARG A 118 5.10 1.58 -4.28
C ARG A 118 6.04 0.79 -5.17
N TYR A 119 6.50 1.38 -6.29
CA TYR A 119 7.46 0.71 -7.18
C TYR A 119 8.79 0.46 -6.47
N ALA A 120 9.31 1.42 -5.73
CA ALA A 120 10.53 1.24 -4.95
C ALA A 120 10.41 0.08 -3.94
N PHE A 121 9.25 -0.05 -3.28
CA PHE A 121 8.97 -1.18 -2.39
C PHE A 121 8.93 -2.51 -3.14
N ILE A 122 8.27 -2.57 -4.30
CA ILE A 122 8.20 -3.78 -5.15
C ILE A 122 9.60 -4.17 -5.63
N ASP A 123 10.40 -3.22 -6.09
CA ASP A 123 11.76 -3.47 -6.55
C ASP A 123 12.63 -4.04 -5.41
N GLY A 124 12.50 -3.51 -4.20
CA GLY A 124 13.16 -4.05 -3.02
C GLY A 124 12.74 -5.49 -2.72
N LEU A 125 11.44 -5.79 -2.79
CA LEU A 125 10.91 -7.14 -2.63
C LEU A 125 11.45 -8.11 -3.68
N ILE A 126 11.50 -7.68 -4.94
CA ILE A 126 12.01 -8.49 -6.04
C ILE A 126 13.50 -8.76 -5.84
N ALA A 127 14.28 -7.76 -5.45
CA ALA A 127 15.71 -7.91 -5.22
C ALA A 127 16.02 -8.95 -4.13
N GLU A 128 15.19 -9.00 -3.07
CA GLU A 128 15.37 -9.94 -1.97
C GLU A 128 14.77 -11.33 -2.23
N ALA A 129 13.63 -11.38 -2.93
CA ALA A 129 12.84 -12.61 -3.05
C ALA A 129 13.10 -13.40 -4.32
N VAL A 130 13.60 -12.75 -5.39
CA VAL A 130 13.83 -13.40 -6.69
C VAL A 130 15.29 -13.79 -6.82
N GLN A 131 15.58 -15.07 -6.67
CA GLN A 131 16.88 -15.64 -7.09
C GLN A 131 16.83 -15.83 -8.59
N LYS A 132 17.63 -15.06 -9.34
CA LYS A 132 17.80 -15.31 -10.78
C LYS A 132 18.52 -16.66 -10.94
N PRO A 133 18.01 -17.59 -11.77
CA PRO A 133 18.75 -18.80 -12.07
C PRO A 133 20.12 -18.41 -12.63
N ALA A 134 21.16 -19.12 -12.18
CA ALA A 134 22.49 -18.95 -12.75
C ALA A 134 22.38 -19.19 -14.26
N VAL A 135 22.82 -18.21 -15.04
CA VAL A 135 22.92 -18.39 -16.51
C VAL A 135 23.95 -19.48 -16.72
N GLU A 136 23.51 -20.69 -17.11
CA GLU A 136 24.40 -21.70 -17.63
C GLU A 136 25.10 -21.06 -18.85
N LYS A 137 26.40 -20.78 -18.69
CA LYS A 137 27.22 -20.43 -19.83
C LYS A 137 27.25 -21.69 -20.70
N GLU A 138 26.49 -21.66 -21.80
CA GLU A 138 26.74 -22.60 -22.88
C GLU A 138 28.23 -22.46 -23.30
N THR A 139 29.01 -23.39 -22.85
CA THR A 139 30.38 -23.63 -23.40
C THR A 139 30.21 -24.19 -24.81
N MET A 140 30.42 -23.32 -25.80
CA MET A 140 30.73 -23.80 -27.14
C MET A 140 32.06 -24.55 -27.16
#